data_bc40167bf8f49e327bba26778a6e4d3f
#
_entry.id   bc40167bf8f49e327bba26778a6e4d3f
#
_cell.length_a   1.000
_cell.length_b   1.000
_cell.length_c   1.000
_cell.angle_alpha   90.00
_cell.angle_beta   90.00
_cell.angle_gamma   90.00
#
_symmetry.space_group_name_H-M   'P 1'
#
loop_
_entity.id
_entity.type
_entity.pdbx_description
1 polymer ?
#
loop_
_entity_poly.entity_id
_entity_poly.type
_entity_poly.pdbx_seq_one_letter_code
_entity_poly.pdbx_strand_id
1 'polypeptide(L)'
;MMKKILFFTFVGLLMALTSSGQTASDTLQQANDSVTIGSHTEFSAAAQENSVTKAEGDSAYVKNDYASAIQIYEALLKEGEAAEVYYNLGNSYYKAGDIAKAILNYERALLIQPGNADIRANLEIARAKTIDKVIPVP
;
A
#
# COMPACT_ATOMS: atom_id res chain seq x y z
N MET A 1 -39.04 -7.10 -23.71
CA MET A 1 -39.19 -6.98 -22.24
C MET A 1 -38.28 -5.85 -21.75
N MET A 2 -38.88 -4.73 -21.42
CA MET A 2 -38.19 -3.52 -20.98
C MET A 2 -37.89 -3.61 -19.49
N LYS A 3 -36.64 -3.47 -19.10
CA LYS A 3 -36.27 -3.32 -17.68
C LYS A 3 -36.17 -1.84 -17.36
N LYS A 4 -37.04 -1.41 -16.45
CA LYS A 4 -37.18 -0.04 -15.98
C LYS A 4 -36.00 0.34 -15.10
N ILE A 5 -35.34 1.41 -15.48
CA ILE A 5 -34.29 2.07 -14.66
C ILE A 5 -35.02 3.01 -13.70
N LEU A 6 -34.84 2.79 -12.41
CA LEU A 6 -35.41 3.64 -11.36
C LEU A 6 -34.38 4.70 -10.99
N PHE A 7 -34.66 5.93 -11.42
CA PHE A 7 -33.91 7.12 -10.98
C PHE A 7 -34.46 7.56 -9.61
N PHE A 8 -33.64 7.51 -8.57
CA PHE A 8 -33.93 8.21 -7.32
C PHE A 8 -33.26 9.58 -7.35
N THR A 9 -34.08 10.60 -7.57
CA THR A 9 -33.72 11.99 -7.35
C THR A 9 -33.95 12.33 -5.87
N PHE A 10 -32.88 12.62 -5.15
CA PHE A 10 -32.99 13.16 -3.79
C PHE A 10 -32.88 14.68 -3.87
N VAL A 11 -34.02 15.33 -3.67
CA VAL A 11 -34.14 16.79 -3.58
C VAL A 11 -33.81 17.21 -2.15
N GLY A 12 -32.77 18.02 -2.01
CA GLY A 12 -32.36 18.60 -0.74
C GLY A 12 -33.28 19.75 -0.31
N LEU A 13 -33.67 19.76 0.93
CA LEU A 13 -34.39 20.85 1.55
C LEU A 13 -33.43 21.73 2.37
N LEU A 14 -33.28 22.95 1.87
CA LEU A 14 -32.55 24.05 2.51
C LEU A 14 -33.45 24.68 3.59
N MET A 15 -33.02 24.70 4.87
CA MET A 15 -33.62 25.55 5.90
C MET A 15 -32.56 26.48 6.47
N ALA A 16 -32.71 27.75 6.11
CA ALA A 16 -32.07 28.87 6.79
C ALA A 16 -32.89 29.27 8.02
N LEU A 17 -32.21 29.49 9.13
CA LEU A 17 -32.77 30.22 10.25
C LEU A 17 -31.75 31.22 10.77
N THR A 18 -32.05 32.45 10.51
CA THR A 18 -31.42 33.63 11.06
C THR A 18 -31.94 33.85 12.47
N SER A 19 -31.10 34.18 13.44
CA SER A 19 -31.49 35.01 14.58
C SER A 19 -30.29 35.77 15.11
N SER A 20 -30.47 37.06 15.07
CA SER A 20 -29.64 38.12 15.61
C SER A 20 -29.76 38.22 17.12
N GLY A 21 -28.69 38.69 17.76
CA GLY A 21 -28.73 39.12 19.16
C GLY A 21 -27.38 39.71 19.57
N GLN A 22 -27.33 41.03 19.47
CA GLN A 22 -26.25 41.86 20.02
C GLN A 22 -26.28 41.86 21.54
N THR A 23 -25.14 42.02 22.20
CA THR A 23 -24.82 43.20 23.01
C THR A 23 -23.36 43.20 23.44
N ALA A 24 -22.85 44.43 23.42
CA ALA A 24 -21.51 44.83 23.77
C ALA A 24 -21.27 44.88 25.30
N SER A 25 -20.05 44.79 25.68
CA SER A 25 -19.29 45.83 26.39
C SER A 25 -18.02 45.24 27.00
N ASP A 26 -16.95 45.87 26.60
CA ASP A 26 -15.80 46.40 27.35
C ASP A 26 -15.30 45.63 28.59
N THR A 27 -14.05 45.33 28.58
CA THR A 27 -13.02 46.00 29.36
C THR A 27 -11.62 45.45 29.05
N LEU A 28 -10.74 46.39 28.81
CA LEU A 28 -9.28 46.31 28.66
C LEU A 28 -8.60 45.56 29.81
N GLN A 29 -7.53 44.88 29.51
CA GLN A 29 -6.22 44.97 30.17
C GLN A 29 -5.37 43.75 29.79
N GLN A 30 -4.44 43.93 28.93
CA GLN A 30 -2.99 44.13 29.10
C GLN A 30 -2.19 42.89 29.46
N ALA A 31 -1.34 42.61 28.50
CA ALA A 31 0.09 42.33 28.60
C ALA A 31 0.54 40.91 28.94
N ASN A 32 1.38 40.50 28.07
CA ASN A 32 2.66 39.84 28.18
C ASN A 32 2.75 38.42 27.61
N ASP A 33 3.50 38.44 26.53
CA ASP A 33 4.60 37.51 26.18
C ASP A 33 4.38 36.03 26.43
N SER A 34 4.08 35.37 25.36
CA SER A 34 4.86 34.19 25.02
C SER A 34 4.67 33.89 23.55
N VAL A 35 5.73 34.10 22.81
CA VAL A 35 5.94 33.58 21.47
C VAL A 35 5.77 32.08 21.50
N THR A 36 4.63 31.60 21.06
CA THR A 36 4.51 30.21 20.68
C THR A 36 4.35 30.18 19.18
N ILE A 37 5.45 29.91 18.54
CA ILE A 37 5.51 29.54 17.13
C ILE A 37 4.76 28.23 17.00
N GLY A 38 3.47 28.32 16.82
CA GLY A 38 2.65 27.22 16.33
C GLY A 38 2.77 27.20 14.82
N SER A 39 3.87 26.70 14.31
CA SER A 39 3.92 26.24 12.95
C SER A 39 3.01 25.03 12.85
N HIS A 40 1.73 25.27 12.64
CA HIS A 40 0.86 24.27 12.08
C HIS A 40 1.32 24.04 10.66
N THR A 41 2.24 23.12 10.52
CA THR A 41 2.39 22.42 9.28
C THR A 41 1.09 21.67 9.06
N GLU A 42 0.14 22.33 8.39
CA GLU A 42 -0.80 21.63 7.55
C GLU A 42 0.02 20.97 6.44
N PHE A 43 0.77 19.94 6.82
CA PHE A 43 1.40 19.08 5.87
C PHE A 43 0.33 18.17 5.31
N SER A 44 -0.34 18.75 4.32
CA SER A 44 -0.83 18.07 3.14
C SER A 44 -1.20 16.60 3.33
N ALA A 45 -2.44 16.35 3.68
CA ALA A 45 -3.11 15.07 3.46
C ALA A 45 -3.21 14.69 1.96
N ALA A 46 -2.76 15.58 1.06
CA ALA A 46 -2.81 15.36 -0.40
C ALA A 46 -1.65 14.54 -0.97
N ALA A 47 -0.61 14.24 -0.18
CA ALA A 47 0.55 13.47 -0.66
C ALA A 47 0.48 11.97 -0.35
N GLN A 48 -0.57 11.49 0.31
CA GLN A 48 -0.72 10.08 0.69
C GLN A 48 -1.66 9.29 -0.21
N GLU A 49 -2.24 9.89 -1.25
CA GLU A 49 -3.28 9.23 -2.06
C GLU A 49 -2.77 8.25 -3.11
N ASN A 50 -1.45 8.07 -3.26
CA ASN A 50 -0.91 7.15 -4.26
C ASN A 50 0.25 6.27 -3.79
N SER A 51 0.55 6.20 -2.50
CA SER A 51 1.56 5.27 -2.01
C SER A 51 0.94 3.89 -1.82
N VAL A 52 1.37 2.93 -2.62
CA VAL A 52 1.00 1.53 -2.43
C VAL A 52 1.56 1.01 -1.11
N THR A 53 0.82 0.14 -0.45
CA THR A 53 1.20 -0.44 0.83
C THR A 53 1.49 -1.94 0.71
N LYS A 54 2.32 -2.45 1.62
CA LYS A 54 2.56 -3.90 1.69
C LYS A 54 1.27 -4.68 1.92
N ALA A 55 0.34 -4.15 2.72
CA ALA A 55 -0.95 -4.79 3.00
C ALA A 55 -1.81 -4.97 1.74
N GLU A 56 -1.75 -4.04 0.80
CA GLU A 56 -2.42 -4.19 -0.51
C GLU A 56 -1.78 -5.30 -1.34
N GLY A 57 -0.46 -5.40 -1.36
CA GLY A 57 0.25 -6.50 -2.00
C GLY A 57 -0.11 -7.85 -1.40
N ASP A 58 -0.11 -7.96 -0.08
CA ASP A 58 -0.51 -9.17 0.66
C ASP A 58 -1.97 -9.54 0.36
N SER A 59 -2.87 -8.56 0.30
CA SER A 59 -4.28 -8.77 -0.06
C SER A 59 -4.44 -9.29 -1.50
N ALA A 60 -3.72 -8.72 -2.45
CA ALA A 60 -3.73 -9.19 -3.84
C ALA A 60 -3.20 -10.63 -3.95
N TYR A 61 -2.10 -10.94 -3.24
CA TYR A 61 -1.54 -12.29 -3.19
C TYR A 61 -2.54 -13.32 -2.67
N VAL A 62 -3.21 -13.04 -1.55
CA VAL A 62 -4.21 -13.93 -0.94
C VAL A 62 -5.41 -14.17 -1.87
N LYS A 63 -5.77 -13.19 -2.68
CA LYS A 63 -6.82 -13.31 -3.70
C LYS A 63 -6.36 -14.03 -4.97
N ASN A 64 -5.13 -14.53 -5.01
CA ASN A 64 -4.47 -15.11 -6.18
C ASN A 64 -4.28 -14.13 -7.36
N ASP A 65 -4.40 -12.84 -7.11
CA ASP A 65 -4.05 -11.80 -8.08
C ASP A 65 -2.55 -11.51 -8.01
N TYR A 66 -1.78 -12.45 -8.52
CA TYR A 66 -0.32 -12.37 -8.46
C TYR A 66 0.24 -11.25 -9.32
N ALA A 67 -0.44 -10.88 -10.39
CA ALA A 67 -0.02 -9.76 -11.24
C ALA A 67 -0.07 -8.44 -10.48
N SER A 68 -1.17 -8.15 -9.80
CA SER A 68 -1.28 -6.95 -8.95
C SER A 68 -0.31 -6.99 -7.77
N ALA A 69 -0.16 -8.15 -7.11
CA ALA A 69 0.80 -8.32 -6.01
C ALA A 69 2.23 -7.99 -6.46
N ILE A 70 2.66 -8.49 -7.63
CA ILE A 70 3.97 -8.21 -8.21
C ILE A 70 4.16 -6.70 -8.43
N GLN A 71 3.20 -6.03 -9.07
CA GLN A 71 3.28 -4.59 -9.33
C GLN A 71 3.41 -3.77 -8.04
N ILE A 72 2.65 -4.13 -7.01
CA ILE A 72 2.66 -3.45 -5.72
C ILE A 72 4.01 -3.65 -5.01
N TYR A 73 4.50 -4.89 -4.90
CA TYR A 73 5.79 -5.15 -4.27
C TYR A 73 6.96 -4.53 -5.03
N GLU A 74 6.94 -4.53 -6.36
CA GLU A 74 7.95 -3.85 -7.17
C GLU A 74 7.93 -2.33 -6.95
N ALA A 75 6.74 -1.72 -6.79
CA ALA A 75 6.62 -0.30 -6.48
C ALA A 75 7.20 0.02 -5.10
N LEU A 76 6.91 -0.80 -4.08
CA LEU A 76 7.47 -0.64 -2.73
C LEU A 76 9.00 -0.72 -2.72
N LEU A 77 9.59 -1.61 -3.51
CA LEU A 77 11.04 -1.77 -3.59
C LEU A 77 11.75 -0.60 -4.27
N LYS A 78 11.03 0.25 -5.02
CA LYS A 78 11.58 1.51 -5.54
C LYS A 78 11.75 2.56 -4.43
N GLU A 79 10.99 2.46 -3.37
CA GLU A 79 11.07 3.37 -2.21
C GLU A 79 12.12 2.91 -1.20
N GLY A 80 12.38 1.60 -1.13
CA GLY A 80 13.38 1.03 -0.23
C GLY A 80 13.43 -0.49 -0.28
N GLU A 81 14.60 -1.04 -0.07
CA GLU A 81 14.82 -2.49 -0.05
C GLU A 81 14.41 -3.09 1.31
N ALA A 82 13.63 -4.17 1.27
CA ALA A 82 13.22 -4.93 2.43
C ALA A 82 13.18 -6.43 2.13
N ALA A 83 13.77 -7.24 2.99
CA ALA A 83 13.84 -8.69 2.81
C ALA A 83 12.45 -9.33 2.69
N GLU A 84 11.50 -8.88 3.49
CA GLU A 84 10.13 -9.38 3.48
C GLU A 84 9.42 -9.05 2.16
N VAL A 85 9.64 -7.85 1.60
CA VAL A 85 9.04 -7.46 0.32
C VAL A 85 9.65 -8.28 -0.83
N TYR A 86 10.96 -8.47 -0.84
CA TYR A 86 11.62 -9.37 -1.81
C TYR A 86 11.11 -10.80 -1.68
N TYR A 87 10.92 -11.31 -0.46
CA TYR A 87 10.38 -12.64 -0.22
C TYR A 87 8.96 -12.80 -0.77
N ASN A 88 8.07 -11.85 -0.49
CA ASN A 88 6.69 -11.86 -0.98
C ASN A 88 6.61 -11.68 -2.50
N LEU A 89 7.50 -10.86 -3.07
CA LEU A 89 7.64 -10.72 -4.52
C LEU A 89 8.11 -12.04 -5.15
N GLY A 90 9.08 -12.72 -4.53
CA GLY A 90 9.52 -14.04 -4.95
C GLY A 90 8.39 -15.07 -4.93
N ASN A 91 7.59 -15.09 -3.87
CA ASN A 91 6.39 -15.94 -3.76
C ASN A 91 5.37 -15.63 -4.86
N SER A 92 5.15 -14.35 -5.17
CA SER A 92 4.22 -13.92 -6.21
C SER A 92 4.68 -14.36 -7.61
N TYR A 93 5.96 -14.19 -7.92
CA TYR A 93 6.54 -14.67 -9.17
C TYR A 93 6.50 -16.20 -9.28
N TYR A 94 6.77 -16.91 -8.18
CA TYR A 94 6.68 -18.37 -8.15
C TYR A 94 5.27 -18.85 -8.48
N LYS A 95 4.24 -18.23 -7.88
CA LYS A 95 2.83 -18.54 -8.15
C LYS A 95 2.40 -18.14 -9.56
N ALA A 96 2.94 -17.07 -10.10
CA ALA A 96 2.71 -16.65 -11.48
C ALA A 96 3.46 -17.54 -12.52
N GLY A 97 4.35 -18.42 -12.09
CA GLY A 97 5.10 -19.33 -12.96
C GLY A 97 6.44 -18.78 -13.47
N ASP A 98 6.84 -17.58 -13.09
CA ASP A 98 8.14 -16.99 -13.42
C ASP A 98 9.19 -17.42 -12.37
N ILE A 99 9.68 -18.64 -12.51
CA ILE A 99 10.59 -19.25 -11.55
C ILE A 99 11.94 -18.52 -11.49
N ALA A 100 12.42 -18.01 -12.61
CA ALA A 100 13.69 -17.29 -12.65
C ALA A 100 13.64 -15.99 -11.81
N LYS A 101 12.56 -15.22 -11.93
CA LYS A 101 12.37 -14.03 -11.11
C LYS A 101 12.08 -14.36 -9.65
N ALA A 102 11.41 -15.47 -9.37
CA ALA A 102 11.24 -15.95 -8.00
C ALA A 102 12.59 -16.21 -7.33
N ILE A 103 13.49 -16.96 -8.00
CA ILE A 103 14.84 -17.24 -7.50
C ILE A 103 15.60 -15.94 -7.23
N LEU A 104 15.61 -15.01 -8.19
CA LEU A 104 16.30 -13.74 -8.05
C LEU A 104 15.83 -12.95 -6.80
N ASN A 105 14.53 -12.91 -6.57
CA ASN A 105 13.99 -12.18 -5.43
C ASN A 105 14.22 -12.88 -4.08
N TYR A 106 14.20 -14.20 -4.03
CA TYR A 106 14.62 -14.95 -2.84
C TYR A 106 16.11 -14.74 -2.52
N GLU A 107 16.98 -14.72 -3.54
CA GLU A 107 18.39 -14.43 -3.34
C GLU A 107 18.62 -13.01 -2.81
N ARG A 108 17.90 -12.00 -3.33
CA ARG A 108 17.94 -10.63 -2.81
C ARG A 108 17.46 -10.56 -1.36
N ALA A 109 16.39 -11.26 -1.02
CA ALA A 109 15.91 -11.36 0.35
C ALA A 109 16.97 -11.96 1.29
N LEU A 110 17.70 -13.00 0.86
CA LEU A 110 18.78 -13.62 1.64
C LEU A 110 20.01 -12.74 1.77
N LEU A 111 20.28 -11.83 0.82
CA LEU A 111 21.36 -10.85 1.00
C LEU A 111 21.09 -9.92 2.19
N ILE A 112 19.83 -9.61 2.45
CA ILE A 112 19.42 -8.77 3.59
C ILE A 112 19.26 -9.60 4.86
N GLN A 113 18.69 -10.81 4.75
CA GLN A 113 18.45 -11.73 5.87
C GLN A 113 19.03 -13.12 5.60
N PRO A 114 20.35 -13.29 5.68
CA PRO A 114 21.02 -14.55 5.30
C PRO A 114 20.64 -15.73 6.20
N GLY A 115 20.18 -15.48 7.41
CA GLY A 115 19.76 -16.52 8.37
C GLY A 115 18.31 -16.98 8.23
N ASN A 116 17.53 -16.42 7.34
CA ASN A 116 16.09 -16.73 7.23
C ASN A 116 15.87 -18.08 6.55
N ALA A 117 15.35 -19.04 7.33
CA ALA A 117 15.15 -20.43 6.90
C ALA A 117 14.01 -20.55 5.87
N ASP A 118 12.94 -19.76 6.01
CA ASP A 118 11.77 -19.82 5.11
C ASP A 118 12.14 -19.34 3.71
N ILE A 119 12.91 -18.24 3.60
CA ILE A 119 13.39 -17.75 2.32
C ILE A 119 14.30 -18.79 1.66
N ARG A 120 15.20 -19.41 2.44
CA ARG A 120 16.11 -20.44 1.92
C ARG A 120 15.33 -21.65 1.42
N ALA A 121 14.34 -22.12 2.17
CA ALA A 121 13.51 -23.26 1.77
C ALA A 121 12.78 -22.98 0.46
N ASN A 122 12.16 -21.79 0.32
CA ASN A 122 11.47 -21.43 -0.92
C ASN A 122 12.41 -21.25 -2.12
N LEU A 123 13.62 -20.75 -1.89
CA LEU A 123 14.67 -20.68 -2.92
C LEU A 123 15.04 -22.08 -3.42
N GLU A 124 15.24 -23.05 -2.54
CA GLU A 124 15.57 -24.44 -2.93
C GLU A 124 14.43 -25.11 -3.70
N ILE A 125 13.18 -24.87 -3.29
CA ILE A 125 11.99 -25.35 -4.01
C ILE A 125 11.94 -24.75 -5.42
N ALA A 126 12.22 -23.45 -5.57
CA ALA A 126 12.22 -22.77 -6.86
C ALA A 126 13.37 -23.29 -7.76
N ARG A 127 14.56 -23.49 -7.19
CA ARG A 127 15.71 -24.06 -7.91
C ARG A 127 15.44 -25.49 -8.42
N ALA A 128 14.81 -26.33 -7.60
CA ALA A 128 14.45 -27.68 -7.99
C ALA A 128 13.54 -27.70 -9.23
N LYS A 129 12.59 -26.73 -9.33
CA LYS A 129 11.74 -26.61 -10.54
C LYS A 129 12.49 -26.23 -11.81
N THR A 130 13.63 -25.55 -11.72
CA THR A 130 14.44 -25.22 -12.92
C THR A 130 15.20 -26.43 -13.41
N ILE A 131 15.68 -27.28 -12.51
CA ILE A 131 16.44 -28.51 -12.89
C ILE A 131 15.55 -29.46 -13.67
N ASP A 132 14.28 -29.65 -13.25
CA ASP A 132 13.34 -30.53 -13.95
C ASP A 132 13.01 -30.10 -15.39
N LYS A 133 13.24 -28.83 -15.74
CA LYS A 133 12.99 -28.28 -17.05
C LYS A 133 14.21 -28.36 -17.99
N VAL A 134 15.40 -28.53 -17.44
CA VAL A 134 16.68 -28.41 -18.16
C VAL A 134 17.28 -29.77 -18.52
N ILE A 135 16.85 -30.87 -17.90
CA ILE A 135 17.33 -32.20 -18.22
C ILE A 135 16.59 -32.72 -19.46
N PRO A 136 17.19 -32.73 -20.65
CA PRO A 136 16.57 -33.42 -21.78
C PRO A 136 16.56 -34.90 -21.46
N VAL A 137 15.38 -35.47 -21.45
CA VAL A 137 15.23 -36.93 -21.37
C VAL A 137 15.83 -37.52 -22.65
N PRO A 138 16.80 -38.43 -22.58
CA PRO A 138 17.37 -39.09 -23.74
C PRO A 138 16.37 -39.93 -24.50
#